data_a2bedabfcb24fc3f41798ae866cc14c3
#
_entry.id   a2bedabfcb24fc3f41798ae866cc14c3
#
_cell.length_a   1.000
_cell.length_b   1.000
_cell.length_c   1.000
_cell.angle_alpha   90.00
_cell.angle_beta   90.00
_cell.angle_gamma   90.00
#
_symmetry.space_group_name_H-M   'P 1'
#
loop_
_entity.id
_entity.type
_entity.pdbx_description
1 polymer ?
#
loop_
_entity_poly.entity_id
_entity_poly.type
_entity_poly.pdbx_seq_one_letter_code
_entity_poly.pdbx_strand_id
1 'polypeptide(L)'
;MISNSYPLSPMLILVAITASLGGLLSGFDMGVISGALLYINQTWELNSLSQGWLVSSAIVGSVIGAAANGLLADIYGRKKIIIATSLIFIIGSIMCAYAPSVNWLIFSRIIIGVAVGMISFVAPIYLSELAPESIRGRLVSLYQLALTAGILLSYMVNRLFALTEYNWRWMLGSGALPAIILFVGILFLHDTPRWLISKNKIAEARLVFGKIYPKSDIESHINEIQETLKSSTSKQKVKFQRWMLTPIFIGIGLMFVQICTGINTIIYYTPTIFNLAGFTDNISALYATIGVGIVNFLMTFVAIAYIDRFGRKPLLYIGLSGMLLSLFVLSASFSLGDSGKWFAIASVIVYIASFAMSLGPICWIMVSEIMPLKIRGLAMSAATVSNFAFNFIVVLSFLPMIEIWGKSASFAVFGGITVLSVIFVYFFVPETKGISLEKIEENWHKGVSPRKF
;
A
#
# COMPACT_ATOMS: atom_id res chain seq x y z
N MET A 1 -15.91 14.32 28.98
CA MET A 1 -14.86 14.72 28.05
C MET A 1 -15.54 15.33 26.83
N ILE A 2 -15.49 16.65 26.72
CA ILE A 2 -16.12 17.40 25.61
C ILE A 2 -15.28 17.13 24.38
N SER A 3 -15.82 16.38 23.44
CA SER A 3 -15.23 16.19 22.11
C SER A 3 -15.25 17.55 21.41
N ASN A 4 -14.17 18.31 21.51
CA ASN A 4 -13.98 19.48 20.65
C ASN A 4 -13.82 18.97 19.20
N SER A 5 -14.92 18.82 18.51
CA SER A 5 -14.93 18.57 17.07
C SER A 5 -14.53 19.88 16.39
N TYR A 6 -13.25 20.02 16.07
CA TYR A 6 -12.80 21.15 15.26
C TYR A 6 -13.51 21.07 13.90
N PRO A 7 -14.12 22.18 13.43
CA PRO A 7 -14.71 22.21 12.10
C PRO A 7 -13.60 21.96 11.05
N LEU A 8 -13.90 21.17 10.04
CA LEU A 8 -12.97 20.89 8.94
C LEU A 8 -12.66 22.23 8.22
N SER A 9 -11.46 22.75 8.43
CA SER A 9 -11.04 23.96 7.72
C SER A 9 -10.85 23.65 6.22
N PRO A 10 -11.11 24.62 5.31
CA PRO A 10 -10.88 24.43 3.87
C PRO A 10 -9.42 24.00 3.57
N MET A 11 -8.47 24.48 4.37
CA MET A 11 -7.07 24.07 4.27
C MET A 11 -6.88 22.58 4.59
N LEU A 12 -7.56 22.07 5.62
CA LEU A 12 -7.46 20.66 6.01
C LEU A 12 -8.09 19.74 4.96
N ILE A 13 -9.19 20.18 4.33
CA ILE A 13 -9.81 19.44 3.21
C ILE A 13 -8.84 19.39 2.03
N LEU A 14 -8.23 20.52 1.66
CA LEU A 14 -7.25 20.57 0.57
C LEU A 14 -6.03 19.66 0.85
N VAL A 15 -5.52 19.67 2.09
CA VAL A 15 -4.45 18.77 2.55
C VAL A 15 -4.87 17.32 2.40
N ALA A 16 -6.07 16.98 2.87
CA ALA A 16 -6.60 15.62 2.82
C ALA A 16 -6.72 15.11 1.37
N ILE A 17 -7.30 15.90 0.48
CA ILE A 17 -7.46 15.56 -0.93
C ILE A 17 -6.08 15.40 -1.59
N THR A 18 -5.22 16.44 -1.48
CA THR A 18 -3.92 16.46 -2.16
C THR A 18 -3.01 15.32 -1.71
N ALA A 19 -2.90 15.08 -0.40
CA ALA A 19 -2.03 14.02 0.09
C ALA A 19 -2.60 12.62 -0.20
N SER A 20 -3.93 12.47 -0.24
CA SER A 20 -4.58 11.20 -0.64
C SER A 20 -4.32 10.86 -2.12
N LEU A 21 -4.08 11.86 -2.99
CA LEU A 21 -3.65 11.60 -4.37
C LEU A 21 -2.33 10.80 -4.43
N GLY A 22 -1.49 10.86 -3.40
CA GLY A 22 -0.33 9.98 -3.29
C GLY A 22 -0.70 8.50 -3.22
N GLY A 23 -1.77 8.17 -2.49
CA GLY A 23 -2.34 6.82 -2.48
C GLY A 23 -2.91 6.44 -3.85
N LEU A 24 -3.65 7.35 -4.48
CA LEU A 24 -4.21 7.14 -5.81
C LEU A 24 -3.12 6.86 -6.85
N LEU A 25 -1.98 7.58 -6.82
CA LEU A 25 -0.85 7.33 -7.71
C LEU A 25 -0.27 5.93 -7.51
N SER A 26 -0.07 5.52 -6.25
CA SER A 26 0.45 4.19 -5.93
C SER A 26 -0.49 3.09 -6.42
N GLY A 27 -1.80 3.24 -6.20
CA GLY A 27 -2.80 2.29 -6.68
C GLY A 27 -2.93 2.28 -8.20
N PHE A 28 -2.84 3.46 -8.84
CA PHE A 28 -2.89 3.57 -10.30
C PHE A 28 -1.74 2.81 -10.96
N ASP A 29 -0.50 2.97 -10.47
CA ASP A 29 0.66 2.23 -10.99
C ASP A 29 0.49 0.72 -10.82
N MET A 30 -0.04 0.27 -9.68
CA MET A 30 -0.29 -1.15 -9.44
C MET A 30 -1.29 -1.73 -10.44
N GLY A 31 -2.37 -1.02 -10.72
CA GLY A 31 -3.42 -1.55 -11.58
C GLY A 31 -3.16 -1.35 -13.08
N VAL A 32 -2.50 -0.27 -13.49
CA VAL A 32 -2.33 0.05 -14.92
C VAL A 32 -1.48 -0.97 -15.66
N ILE A 33 -0.46 -1.52 -15.00
CA ILE A 33 0.42 -2.51 -15.63
C ILE A 33 -0.31 -3.82 -15.94
N SER A 34 -1.40 -4.14 -15.21
CA SER A 34 -2.13 -5.40 -15.40
C SER A 34 -2.77 -5.50 -16.79
N GLY A 35 -3.42 -4.42 -17.25
CA GLY A 35 -4.01 -4.37 -18.58
C GLY A 35 -2.97 -4.08 -19.67
N ALA A 36 -2.00 -3.19 -19.39
CA ALA A 36 -0.93 -2.88 -20.31
C ALA A 36 -0.11 -4.11 -20.71
N LEU A 37 0.15 -5.03 -19.75
CA LEU A 37 0.92 -6.25 -19.98
C LEU A 37 0.36 -7.13 -21.12
N LEU A 38 -0.97 -7.21 -21.24
CA LEU A 38 -1.62 -7.98 -22.30
C LEU A 38 -1.20 -7.50 -23.70
N TYR A 39 -1.12 -6.17 -23.88
CA TYR A 39 -0.80 -5.55 -25.15
C TYR A 39 0.72 -5.41 -25.38
N ILE A 40 1.48 -5.21 -24.31
CA ILE A 40 2.95 -5.23 -24.35
C ILE A 40 3.44 -6.59 -24.83
N ASN A 41 2.84 -7.68 -24.33
CA ASN A 41 3.19 -9.03 -24.73
C ASN A 41 2.88 -9.31 -26.21
N GLN A 42 1.81 -8.71 -26.76
CA GLN A 42 1.51 -8.79 -28.18
C GLN A 42 2.52 -8.02 -29.04
N THR A 43 3.13 -6.96 -28.49
CA THR A 43 4.10 -6.11 -29.21
C THR A 43 5.50 -6.73 -29.25
N TRP A 44 5.92 -7.38 -28.15
CA TRP A 44 7.32 -7.84 -27.97
C TRP A 44 7.49 -9.33 -27.67
N GLU A 45 6.40 -10.12 -27.63
CA GLU A 45 6.40 -11.58 -27.39
C GLU A 45 7.30 -12.01 -26.22
N LEU A 46 7.03 -11.45 -25.04
CA LEU A 46 7.85 -11.64 -23.86
C LEU A 46 7.66 -13.04 -23.27
N ASN A 47 8.75 -13.70 -22.89
CA ASN A 47 8.67 -14.90 -22.06
C ASN A 47 8.18 -14.57 -20.64
N SER A 48 7.76 -15.58 -19.88
CA SER A 48 7.18 -15.43 -18.53
C SER A 48 8.09 -14.69 -17.55
N LEU A 49 9.40 -14.96 -17.61
CA LEU A 49 10.38 -14.29 -16.75
C LEU A 49 10.52 -12.80 -17.10
N SER A 50 10.57 -12.44 -18.38
CA SER A 50 10.63 -11.04 -18.83
C SER A 50 9.38 -10.26 -18.46
N GLN A 51 8.19 -10.88 -18.57
CA GLN A 51 6.94 -10.30 -18.07
C GLN A 51 6.98 -10.09 -16.56
N GLY A 52 7.47 -11.08 -15.80
CA GLY A 52 7.67 -10.96 -14.35
C GLY A 52 8.62 -9.82 -13.97
N TRP A 53 9.75 -9.67 -14.68
CA TRP A 53 10.67 -8.56 -14.50
C TRP A 53 10.03 -7.22 -14.80
N LEU A 54 9.30 -7.11 -15.90
CA LEU A 54 8.61 -5.88 -16.28
C LEU A 54 7.62 -5.42 -15.20
N VAL A 55 6.82 -6.34 -14.65
CA VAL A 55 5.85 -6.01 -13.60
C VAL A 55 6.54 -5.70 -12.28
N SER A 56 7.54 -6.50 -11.86
CA SER A 56 8.21 -6.35 -10.58
C SER A 56 9.25 -5.21 -10.54
N SER A 57 9.67 -4.67 -11.69
CA SER A 57 10.70 -3.61 -11.76
C SER A 57 10.33 -2.34 -10.97
N ALA A 58 9.05 -1.96 -10.94
CA ALA A 58 8.59 -0.84 -10.13
C ALA A 58 8.76 -1.11 -8.63
N ILE A 59 8.68 -2.37 -8.19
CA ILE A 59 8.90 -2.74 -6.77
C ILE A 59 10.37 -2.50 -6.38
N VAL A 60 11.31 -2.80 -7.28
CA VAL A 60 12.74 -2.49 -7.08
C VAL A 60 12.93 -0.99 -6.86
N GLY A 61 12.34 -0.17 -7.73
CA GLY A 61 12.33 1.28 -7.57
C GLY A 61 11.71 1.72 -6.23
N SER A 62 10.62 1.07 -5.81
CA SER A 62 9.93 1.42 -4.56
C SER A 62 10.79 1.15 -3.32
N VAL A 63 11.61 0.11 -3.32
CA VAL A 63 12.59 -0.13 -2.24
C VAL A 63 13.58 1.05 -2.15
N ILE A 64 14.12 1.48 -3.29
CA ILE A 64 15.08 2.59 -3.36
C ILE A 64 14.42 3.88 -2.86
N GLY A 65 13.22 4.19 -3.37
CA GLY A 65 12.46 5.38 -3.00
C GLY A 65 12.12 5.42 -1.51
N ALA A 66 11.63 4.31 -0.96
CA ALA A 66 11.28 4.21 0.45
C ALA A 66 12.51 4.34 1.36
N ALA A 67 13.64 3.72 1.01
CA ALA A 67 14.88 3.81 1.77
C ALA A 67 15.44 5.24 1.78
N ALA A 68 15.41 5.94 0.66
CA ALA A 68 15.90 7.31 0.54
C ALA A 68 14.99 8.33 1.25
N ASN A 69 13.68 8.06 1.28
CA ASN A 69 12.67 9.04 1.67
C ASN A 69 12.81 9.52 3.12
N GLY A 70 13.15 8.63 4.06
CA GLY A 70 13.28 9.00 5.48
C GLY A 70 14.27 10.15 5.70
N LEU A 71 15.48 10.02 5.15
CA LEU A 71 16.52 11.05 5.23
C LEU A 71 16.16 12.31 4.44
N LEU A 72 15.66 12.15 3.22
CA LEU A 72 15.33 13.27 2.34
C LEU A 72 14.17 14.11 2.89
N ALA A 73 13.13 13.47 3.44
CA ALA A 73 11.98 14.17 4.02
C ALA A 73 12.35 14.99 5.28
N ASP A 74 13.33 14.52 6.07
CA ASP A 74 13.81 15.26 7.23
C ASP A 74 14.74 16.42 6.86
N ILE A 75 15.49 16.30 5.76
CA ILE A 75 16.39 17.35 5.28
C ILE A 75 15.59 18.46 4.56
N TYR A 76 14.79 18.09 3.57
CA TYR A 76 14.17 19.03 2.62
C TYR A 76 12.73 19.43 2.96
N GLY A 77 12.06 18.68 3.83
CA GLY A 77 10.64 18.87 4.16
C GLY A 77 9.72 17.98 3.34
N ARG A 78 8.52 17.77 3.88
CA ARG A 78 7.54 16.85 3.29
C ARG A 78 6.99 17.38 1.97
N LYS A 79 6.70 18.69 1.91
CA LYS A 79 6.20 19.35 0.70
C LYS A 79 7.15 19.18 -0.49
N LYS A 80 8.45 19.47 -0.31
CA LYS A 80 9.42 19.37 -1.40
C LYS A 80 9.60 17.95 -1.89
N ILE A 81 9.51 16.97 -1.00
CA ILE A 81 9.57 15.56 -1.38
C ILE A 81 8.35 15.16 -2.20
N ILE A 82 7.14 15.59 -1.83
CA ILE A 82 5.94 15.30 -2.63
C ILE A 82 6.05 15.96 -4.01
N ILE A 83 6.60 17.20 -4.12
CA ILE A 83 6.86 17.85 -5.41
C ILE A 83 7.85 17.03 -6.25
N ALA A 84 8.98 16.64 -5.69
CA ALA A 84 9.98 15.83 -6.39
C ALA A 84 9.39 14.49 -6.85
N THR A 85 8.63 13.83 -5.99
CA THR A 85 7.96 12.56 -6.28
C THR A 85 6.98 12.68 -7.45
N SER A 86 6.14 13.73 -7.45
CA SER A 86 5.19 13.94 -8.54
C SER A 86 5.89 14.20 -9.87
N LEU A 87 6.99 14.97 -9.88
CA LEU A 87 7.81 15.19 -11.07
C LEU A 87 8.47 13.89 -11.58
N ILE A 88 9.05 13.09 -10.69
CA ILE A 88 9.64 11.79 -11.04
C ILE A 88 8.58 10.86 -11.64
N PHE A 89 7.36 10.86 -11.08
CA PHE A 89 6.27 10.05 -11.59
C PHE A 89 5.81 10.51 -12.98
N ILE A 90 5.68 11.83 -13.20
CA ILE A 90 5.34 12.40 -14.52
C ILE A 90 6.38 12.00 -15.57
N ILE A 91 7.66 12.23 -15.26
CA ILE A 91 8.76 11.88 -16.17
C ILE A 91 8.76 10.39 -16.47
N GLY A 92 8.66 9.54 -15.45
CA GLY A 92 8.62 8.09 -15.59
C GLY A 92 7.42 7.61 -16.42
N SER A 93 6.23 8.19 -16.26
CA SER A 93 5.04 7.88 -17.05
C SER A 93 5.22 8.24 -18.53
N ILE A 94 5.80 9.41 -18.81
CA ILE A 94 6.12 9.84 -20.18
C ILE A 94 7.17 8.90 -20.78
N MET A 95 8.22 8.54 -20.05
CA MET A 95 9.24 7.60 -20.49
C MET A 95 8.65 6.21 -20.79
N CYS A 96 7.68 5.73 -20.02
CA CYS A 96 6.95 4.50 -20.30
C CYS A 96 6.15 4.60 -21.60
N ALA A 97 5.44 5.70 -21.82
CA ALA A 97 4.64 5.91 -23.03
C ALA A 97 5.47 5.89 -24.32
N TYR A 98 6.68 6.44 -24.25
CA TYR A 98 7.59 6.52 -25.41
C TYR A 98 8.66 5.42 -25.44
N ALA A 99 8.51 4.36 -24.66
CA ALA A 99 9.50 3.28 -24.57
C ALA A 99 9.75 2.61 -25.94
N PRO A 100 11.00 2.63 -26.46
CA PRO A 100 11.35 1.99 -27.73
C PRO A 100 11.66 0.49 -27.57
N SER A 101 11.93 0.02 -26.35
CA SER A 101 12.30 -1.36 -26.04
C SER A 101 11.85 -1.77 -24.65
N VAL A 102 11.83 -3.09 -24.40
CA VAL A 102 11.49 -3.67 -23.08
C VAL A 102 12.43 -3.19 -21.99
N ASN A 103 13.74 -3.14 -22.26
CA ASN A 103 14.74 -2.69 -21.27
C ASN A 103 14.52 -1.22 -20.89
N TRP A 104 14.17 -0.37 -21.85
CA TRP A 104 13.81 1.01 -21.58
C TRP A 104 12.55 1.09 -20.71
N LEU A 105 11.56 0.26 -21.03
CA LEU A 105 10.32 0.22 -20.25
C LEU A 105 10.57 -0.24 -18.82
N ILE A 106 11.38 -1.28 -18.62
CA ILE A 106 11.81 -1.75 -17.29
C ILE A 106 12.50 -0.62 -16.52
N PHE A 107 13.44 0.10 -17.16
CA PHE A 107 14.11 1.23 -16.53
C PHE A 107 13.14 2.35 -16.14
N SER A 108 12.21 2.69 -17.02
CA SER A 108 11.18 3.70 -16.76
C SER A 108 10.26 3.30 -15.60
N ARG A 109 9.93 2.01 -15.49
CA ARG A 109 9.16 1.43 -14.37
C ARG A 109 9.92 1.54 -13.05
N ILE A 110 11.24 1.34 -13.04
CA ILE A 110 12.08 1.57 -11.85
C ILE A 110 11.97 3.03 -11.40
N ILE A 111 12.03 3.99 -12.35
CA ILE A 111 11.87 5.42 -12.04
C ILE A 111 10.49 5.71 -11.41
N ILE A 112 9.40 5.20 -12.00
CA ILE A 112 8.06 5.31 -11.40
C ILE A 112 8.06 4.68 -10.00
N GLY A 113 8.67 3.51 -9.86
CA GLY A 113 8.78 2.83 -8.58
C GLY A 113 9.45 3.67 -7.50
N VAL A 114 10.54 4.39 -7.82
CA VAL A 114 11.16 5.33 -6.87
C VAL A 114 10.14 6.35 -6.38
N ALA A 115 9.35 6.93 -7.28
CA ALA A 115 8.29 7.87 -6.90
C ALA A 115 7.22 7.18 -6.02
N VAL A 116 6.77 5.97 -6.38
CA VAL A 116 5.79 5.20 -5.58
C VAL A 116 6.32 4.91 -4.18
N GLY A 117 7.59 4.49 -4.05
CA GLY A 117 8.22 4.24 -2.75
C GLY A 117 8.30 5.50 -1.89
N MET A 118 8.66 6.64 -2.48
CA MET A 118 8.71 7.92 -1.78
C MET A 118 7.33 8.37 -1.31
N ILE A 119 6.32 8.36 -2.20
CA ILE A 119 4.99 8.87 -1.88
C ILE A 119 4.26 8.00 -0.85
N SER A 120 4.46 6.68 -0.89
CA SER A 120 3.87 5.75 0.05
C SER A 120 4.29 6.00 1.51
N PHE A 121 5.41 6.67 1.71
CA PHE A 121 5.92 7.05 3.02
C PHE A 121 5.56 8.48 3.39
N VAL A 122 5.83 9.44 2.48
CA VAL A 122 5.71 10.86 2.81
C VAL A 122 4.26 11.33 2.91
N ALA A 123 3.34 10.79 2.11
CA ALA A 123 1.95 11.24 2.10
C ALA A 123 1.19 10.90 3.40
N PRO A 124 1.26 9.67 3.96
CA PRO A 124 0.68 9.39 5.27
C PRO A 124 1.30 10.21 6.40
N ILE A 125 2.61 10.46 6.37
CA ILE A 125 3.29 11.31 7.35
C ILE A 125 2.78 12.75 7.24
N TYR A 126 2.69 13.29 6.03
CA TYR A 126 2.17 14.63 5.78
C TYR A 126 0.75 14.80 6.32
N LEU A 127 -0.13 13.80 6.07
CA LEU A 127 -1.48 13.76 6.62
C LEU A 127 -1.49 13.71 8.15
N SER A 128 -0.67 12.85 8.75
CA SER A 128 -0.65 12.65 10.19
C SER A 128 -0.08 13.85 10.97
N GLU A 129 0.88 14.58 10.38
CA GLU A 129 1.50 15.76 11.00
C GLU A 129 0.64 17.03 10.91
N LEU A 130 -0.29 17.09 9.95
CA LEU A 130 -1.22 18.23 9.78
C LEU A 130 -2.60 17.95 10.40
N ALA A 131 -2.95 16.69 10.62
CA ALA A 131 -4.25 16.30 11.13
C ALA A 131 -4.39 16.53 12.64
N PRO A 132 -5.49 17.16 13.10
CA PRO A 132 -5.88 17.13 14.50
C PRO A 132 -6.02 15.70 15.03
N GLU A 133 -5.68 15.46 16.29
CA GLU A 133 -5.70 14.12 16.91
C GLU A 133 -7.04 13.41 16.75
N SER A 134 -8.16 14.14 16.90
CA SER A 134 -9.52 13.61 16.84
C SER A 134 -9.91 13.00 15.49
N ILE A 135 -9.25 13.41 14.39
CA ILE A 135 -9.57 12.97 13.02
C ILE A 135 -8.36 12.37 12.27
N ARG A 136 -7.19 12.30 12.91
CA ARG A 136 -5.93 11.81 12.30
C ARG A 136 -6.09 10.43 11.66
N GLY A 137 -6.69 9.49 12.37
CA GLY A 137 -6.93 8.13 11.87
C GLY A 137 -7.80 8.13 10.60
N ARG A 138 -8.88 8.95 10.59
CA ARG A 138 -9.77 9.07 9.42
C ARG A 138 -9.03 9.64 8.21
N LEU A 139 -8.21 10.67 8.41
CA LEU A 139 -7.45 11.29 7.33
C LEU A 139 -6.39 10.35 6.74
N VAL A 140 -5.70 9.59 7.58
CA VAL A 140 -4.74 8.58 7.10
C VAL A 140 -5.47 7.44 6.36
N SER A 141 -6.68 7.07 6.78
CA SER A 141 -7.48 6.08 6.06
C SER A 141 -7.90 6.52 4.65
N LEU A 142 -7.98 7.84 4.39
CA LEU A 142 -8.24 8.36 3.04
C LEU A 142 -7.12 8.00 2.06
N TYR A 143 -5.87 7.89 2.52
CA TYR A 143 -4.76 7.41 1.68
C TYR A 143 -5.03 5.98 1.17
N GLN A 144 -5.47 5.08 2.05
CA GLN A 144 -5.80 3.69 1.66
C GLN A 144 -7.01 3.64 0.72
N LEU A 145 -8.03 4.45 0.99
CA LEU A 145 -9.20 4.55 0.11
C LEU A 145 -8.81 5.08 -1.27
N ALA A 146 -7.97 6.10 -1.33
CA ALA A 146 -7.47 6.66 -2.59
C ALA A 146 -6.58 5.65 -3.35
N LEU A 147 -5.83 4.78 -2.64
CA LEU A 147 -5.05 3.71 -3.26
C LEU A 147 -5.98 2.73 -4.00
N THR A 148 -7.03 2.25 -3.35
CA THR A 148 -7.99 1.32 -4.00
C THR A 148 -8.80 2.01 -5.10
N ALA A 149 -9.13 3.30 -4.96
CA ALA A 149 -9.69 4.11 -6.03
C ALA A 149 -8.73 4.23 -7.24
N GLY A 150 -7.43 4.38 -6.98
CA GLY A 150 -6.40 4.41 -8.02
C GLY A 150 -6.30 3.10 -8.80
N ILE A 151 -6.39 1.95 -8.11
CA ILE A 151 -6.45 0.63 -8.76
C ILE A 151 -7.69 0.54 -9.66
N LEU A 152 -8.86 0.92 -9.16
CA LEU A 152 -10.09 0.91 -9.95
C LEU A 152 -10.00 1.84 -11.17
N LEU A 153 -9.53 3.06 -10.96
CA LEU A 153 -9.34 4.04 -12.04
C LEU A 153 -8.41 3.51 -13.13
N SER A 154 -7.31 2.88 -12.75
CA SER A 154 -6.36 2.30 -13.70
C SER A 154 -6.98 1.17 -14.53
N TYR A 155 -7.81 0.33 -13.94
CA TYR A 155 -8.54 -0.71 -14.65
C TYR A 155 -9.53 -0.12 -15.67
N MET A 156 -10.21 0.97 -15.31
CA MET A 156 -11.08 1.71 -16.23
C MET A 156 -10.28 2.33 -17.39
N VAL A 157 -9.13 2.92 -17.09
CA VAL A 157 -8.20 3.50 -18.07
C VAL A 157 -7.66 2.43 -19.01
N ASN A 158 -7.29 1.26 -18.51
CA ASN A 158 -6.88 0.13 -19.34
C ASN A 158 -7.96 -0.26 -20.34
N ARG A 159 -9.22 -0.33 -19.90
CA ARG A 159 -10.34 -0.62 -20.81
C ARG A 159 -10.57 0.51 -21.82
N LEU A 160 -10.45 1.77 -21.40
CA LEU A 160 -10.64 2.95 -22.27
C LEU A 160 -9.66 2.94 -23.44
N PHE A 161 -8.38 2.68 -23.16
CA PHE A 161 -7.33 2.71 -24.18
C PHE A 161 -7.10 1.37 -24.91
N ALA A 162 -7.77 0.30 -24.50
CA ALA A 162 -7.57 -1.05 -25.05
C ALA A 162 -7.75 -1.16 -26.58
N LEU A 163 -8.64 -0.35 -27.16
CA LEU A 163 -8.95 -0.36 -28.59
C LEU A 163 -8.21 0.72 -29.38
N THR A 164 -7.34 1.50 -28.75
CA THR A 164 -6.55 2.53 -29.44
C THR A 164 -5.30 1.92 -30.08
N GLU A 165 -4.79 2.54 -31.13
CA GLU A 165 -3.58 2.10 -31.86
C GLU A 165 -2.35 1.97 -30.94
N TYR A 166 -2.19 2.92 -30.02
CA TYR A 166 -1.06 2.96 -29.08
C TYR A 166 -1.46 2.49 -27.65
N ASN A 167 -2.38 1.56 -27.53
CA ASN A 167 -3.06 1.07 -26.35
C ASN A 167 -2.25 1.11 -25.03
N TRP A 168 -1.26 0.25 -24.84
CA TRP A 168 -0.46 0.19 -23.60
C TRP A 168 0.37 1.46 -23.35
N ARG A 169 0.74 2.19 -24.41
CA ARG A 169 1.47 3.45 -24.28
C ARG A 169 0.60 4.53 -23.64
N TRP A 170 -0.64 4.65 -24.07
CA TRP A 170 -1.62 5.56 -23.46
C TRP A 170 -2.00 5.11 -22.04
N MET A 171 -2.14 3.79 -21.81
CA MET A 171 -2.41 3.27 -20.46
C MET A 171 -1.33 3.73 -19.48
N LEU A 172 -0.05 3.46 -19.75
CA LEU A 172 1.06 3.83 -18.88
C LEU A 172 1.29 5.34 -18.82
N GLY A 173 1.19 6.03 -19.95
CA GLY A 173 1.36 7.49 -20.04
C GLY A 173 0.29 8.27 -19.26
N SER A 174 -0.92 7.75 -19.18
CA SER A 174 -2.04 8.39 -18.46
C SER A 174 -1.79 8.55 -16.95
N GLY A 175 -0.84 7.79 -16.38
CA GLY A 175 -0.37 7.98 -15.00
C GLY A 175 0.21 9.37 -14.73
N ALA A 176 0.65 10.08 -15.77
CA ALA A 176 1.07 11.47 -15.64
C ALA A 176 -0.06 12.41 -15.20
N LEU A 177 -1.32 12.14 -15.57
CA LEU A 177 -2.45 13.02 -15.24
C LEU A 177 -2.70 13.15 -13.73
N PRO A 178 -2.92 12.08 -12.96
CA PRO A 178 -3.06 12.21 -11.51
C PRO A 178 -1.78 12.75 -10.83
N ALA A 179 -0.59 12.50 -11.40
CA ALA A 179 0.65 13.06 -10.88
C ALA A 179 0.75 14.58 -11.10
N ILE A 180 0.26 15.10 -12.23
CA ILE A 180 0.15 16.55 -12.48
C ILE A 180 -0.84 17.18 -11.50
N ILE A 181 -1.98 16.53 -11.23
CA ILE A 181 -2.96 17.03 -10.26
C ILE A 181 -2.33 17.11 -8.85
N LEU A 182 -1.57 16.07 -8.45
CA LEU A 182 -0.83 16.09 -7.19
C LEU A 182 0.21 17.21 -7.16
N PHE A 183 0.99 17.37 -8.23
CA PHE A 183 2.00 18.43 -8.36
C PHE A 183 1.39 19.80 -8.20
N VAL A 184 0.31 20.09 -8.92
CA VAL A 184 -0.39 21.39 -8.82
C VAL A 184 -0.98 21.58 -7.42
N GLY A 185 -1.66 20.56 -6.88
CA GLY A 185 -2.28 20.65 -5.55
C GLY A 185 -1.28 20.95 -4.43
N ILE A 186 -0.11 20.31 -4.44
CA ILE A 186 0.90 20.51 -3.38
C ILE A 186 1.57 21.89 -3.44
N LEU A 187 1.58 22.58 -4.58
CA LEU A 187 2.14 23.92 -4.68
C LEU A 187 1.41 24.90 -3.78
N PHE A 188 0.09 24.76 -3.61
CA PHE A 188 -0.75 25.63 -2.77
C PHE A 188 -0.68 25.28 -1.28
N LEU A 189 -0.07 24.18 -0.90
CA LEU A 189 0.06 23.75 0.48
C LEU A 189 1.38 24.23 1.10
N HIS A 190 1.45 24.13 2.43
CA HIS A 190 2.64 24.48 3.21
C HIS A 190 3.34 23.21 3.68
N ASP A 191 4.58 23.31 4.13
CA ASP A 191 5.24 22.21 4.82
C ASP A 191 4.62 21.99 6.20
N THR A 192 4.91 20.83 6.82
CA THR A 192 4.28 20.47 8.09
C THR A 192 4.80 21.32 9.26
N PRO A 193 3.96 21.69 10.24
CA PRO A 193 4.40 22.46 11.41
C PRO A 193 5.53 21.77 12.17
N ARG A 194 5.50 20.44 12.28
CA ARG A 194 6.54 19.65 12.95
C ARG A 194 7.91 19.82 12.30
N TRP A 195 7.95 19.76 10.96
CA TRP A 195 9.20 19.98 10.23
C TRP A 195 9.65 21.45 10.31
N LEU A 196 8.74 22.42 10.19
CA LEU A 196 9.06 23.83 10.30
C LEU A 196 9.69 24.16 11.66
N ILE A 197 9.12 23.64 12.76
CA ILE A 197 9.66 23.81 14.10
C ILE A 197 11.04 23.15 14.24
N SER A 198 11.23 21.94 13.68
CA SER A 198 12.53 21.26 13.69
C SER A 198 13.64 22.04 12.98
N LYS A 199 13.25 22.91 12.02
CA LYS A 199 14.16 23.81 11.28
C LYS A 199 14.20 25.22 11.87
N ASN A 200 13.66 25.41 13.06
CA ASN A 200 13.57 26.72 13.76
C ASN A 200 12.75 27.80 13.04
N LYS A 201 11.83 27.40 12.15
CA LYS A 201 10.92 28.26 11.36
C LYS A 201 9.59 28.44 12.09
N ILE A 202 9.62 28.94 13.34
CA ILE A 202 8.46 29.01 14.21
C ILE A 202 7.37 29.93 13.65
N ALA A 203 7.76 31.04 13.01
CA ALA A 203 6.80 31.99 12.42
C ALA A 203 5.96 31.32 11.30
N GLU A 204 6.60 30.53 10.42
CA GLU A 204 5.90 29.77 9.37
C GLU A 204 4.99 28.67 9.98
N ALA A 205 5.45 27.97 11.00
CA ALA A 205 4.66 26.97 11.72
C ALA A 205 3.39 27.58 12.33
N ARG A 206 3.51 28.77 12.96
CA ARG A 206 2.38 29.51 13.53
C ARG A 206 1.34 29.89 12.48
N LEU A 207 1.76 30.28 11.27
CA LEU A 207 0.85 30.57 10.16
C LEU A 207 0.09 29.32 9.71
N VAL A 208 0.76 28.16 9.65
CA VAL A 208 0.12 26.89 9.27
C VAL A 208 -0.88 26.46 10.34
N PHE A 209 -0.50 26.50 11.61
CA PHE A 209 -1.41 26.20 12.71
C PHE A 209 -2.63 27.10 12.74
N GLY A 210 -2.46 28.40 12.48
CA GLY A 210 -3.56 29.37 12.43
C GLY A 210 -4.61 29.10 11.35
N LYS A 211 -4.29 28.28 10.35
CA LYS A 211 -5.24 27.81 9.31
C LYS A 211 -5.99 26.53 9.72
N ILE A 212 -5.53 25.84 10.76
CA ILE A 212 -6.05 24.52 11.17
C ILE A 212 -6.68 24.59 12.56
N TYR A 213 -6.08 25.34 13.49
CA TYR A 213 -6.46 25.39 14.90
C TYR A 213 -6.94 26.78 15.31
N PRO A 214 -7.79 26.91 16.35
CA PRO A 214 -8.09 28.17 16.99
C PRO A 214 -6.84 28.88 17.52
N LYS A 215 -6.85 30.22 17.53
CA LYS A 215 -5.69 31.01 17.97
C LYS A 215 -5.23 30.71 19.41
N SER A 216 -6.16 30.31 20.29
CA SER A 216 -5.88 29.95 21.70
C SER A 216 -4.94 28.74 21.83
N ASP A 217 -4.95 27.81 20.89
CA ASP A 217 -4.31 26.50 21.02
C ASP A 217 -2.94 26.43 20.30
N ILE A 218 -2.61 27.45 19.50
CA ILE A 218 -1.41 27.46 18.65
C ILE A 218 -0.12 27.35 19.45
N GLU A 219 0.04 28.17 20.51
CA GLU A 219 1.27 28.19 21.31
C GLU A 219 1.45 26.91 22.12
N SER A 220 0.37 26.32 22.61
CA SER A 220 0.43 25.03 23.30
C SER A 220 0.94 23.91 22.40
N HIS A 221 0.44 23.84 21.14
CA HIS A 221 0.91 22.86 20.16
C HIS A 221 2.38 23.07 19.74
N ILE A 222 2.81 24.36 19.59
CA ILE A 222 4.21 24.67 19.30
C ILE A 222 5.11 24.18 20.43
N ASN A 223 4.76 24.47 21.69
CA ASN A 223 5.53 24.09 22.87
C ASN A 223 5.60 22.57 23.00
N GLU A 224 4.50 21.86 22.81
CA GLU A 224 4.43 20.38 22.84
C GLU A 224 5.39 19.75 21.82
N ILE A 225 5.39 20.25 20.58
CA ILE A 225 6.29 19.75 19.55
C ILE A 225 7.75 20.07 19.89
N GLN A 226 8.06 21.25 20.42
CA GLN A 226 9.40 21.62 20.84
C GLN A 226 9.92 20.72 21.97
N GLU A 227 9.10 20.40 22.95
CA GLU A 227 9.44 19.49 24.04
C GLU A 227 9.69 18.07 23.51
N THR A 228 8.83 17.60 22.62
CA THR A 228 9.00 16.28 21.97
C THR A 228 10.29 16.21 21.15
N LEU A 229 10.65 17.28 20.42
CA LEU A 229 11.90 17.35 19.68
C LEU A 229 13.13 17.39 20.59
N LYS A 230 13.09 18.12 21.69
CA LYS A 230 14.18 18.17 22.68
C LYS A 230 14.39 16.82 23.34
N SER A 231 13.34 16.11 23.71
CA SER A 231 13.41 14.78 24.31
C SER A 231 13.95 13.73 23.32
N SER A 232 13.62 13.84 22.02
CA SER A 232 14.13 12.94 20.98
C SER A 232 15.59 13.18 20.62
N THR A 233 16.13 14.38 20.90
CA THR A 233 17.55 14.71 20.65
C THR A 233 18.49 14.11 21.69
N SER A 234 17.96 13.71 22.85
CA SER A 234 18.68 12.92 23.84
C SER A 234 18.85 11.48 23.33
N LYS A 235 19.80 11.30 22.40
CA LYS A 235 20.20 10.00 21.85
C LYS A 235 20.78 9.09 22.95
N GLN A 236 19.96 8.55 23.83
CA GLN A 236 20.36 7.32 24.51
C GLN A 236 20.50 6.24 23.44
N LYS A 237 21.72 5.72 23.27
CA LYS A 237 21.99 4.52 22.46
C LYS A 237 21.07 3.43 22.98
N VAL A 238 19.97 3.18 22.27
CA VAL A 238 19.04 2.12 22.65
C VAL A 238 19.78 0.80 22.58
N LYS A 239 20.06 0.19 23.75
CA LYS A 239 20.62 -1.16 23.80
C LYS A 239 19.56 -2.13 23.28
N PHE A 240 19.87 -2.79 22.17
CA PHE A 240 19.02 -3.84 21.61
C PHE A 240 18.90 -5.00 22.62
N GLN A 241 17.69 -5.39 22.97
CA GLN A 241 17.40 -6.44 23.95
C GLN A 241 16.73 -7.63 23.25
N ARG A 242 16.96 -8.85 23.74
CA ARG A 242 16.47 -10.08 23.10
C ARG A 242 14.95 -10.14 22.95
N TRP A 243 14.20 -9.58 23.90
CA TRP A 243 12.73 -9.56 23.82
C TRP A 243 12.20 -8.74 22.62
N MET A 244 12.98 -7.76 22.14
CA MET A 244 12.60 -6.94 20.97
C MET A 244 12.58 -7.75 19.66
N LEU A 245 13.26 -8.89 19.60
CA LEU A 245 13.24 -9.78 18.44
C LEU A 245 11.88 -10.37 18.15
N THR A 246 11.10 -10.70 19.20
CA THR A 246 9.80 -11.34 19.04
C THR A 246 8.80 -10.47 18.27
N PRO A 247 8.53 -9.20 18.66
CA PRO A 247 7.63 -8.34 17.90
C PRO A 247 8.18 -8.02 16.49
N ILE A 248 9.49 -7.91 16.30
CA ILE A 248 10.08 -7.72 14.96
C ILE A 248 9.81 -8.95 14.08
N PHE A 249 10.05 -10.17 14.59
CA PHE A 249 9.74 -11.40 13.87
C PHE A 249 8.26 -11.50 13.49
N ILE A 250 7.36 -11.17 14.43
CA ILE A 250 5.92 -11.16 14.17
C ILE A 250 5.56 -10.11 13.12
N GLY A 251 6.16 -8.92 13.18
CA GLY A 251 5.93 -7.88 12.18
C GLY A 251 6.38 -8.28 10.77
N ILE A 252 7.56 -8.88 10.63
CA ILE A 252 8.05 -9.43 9.35
C ILE A 252 7.13 -10.57 8.89
N GLY A 253 6.69 -11.44 9.80
CA GLY A 253 5.75 -12.51 9.51
C GLY A 253 4.37 -12.00 9.05
N LEU A 254 3.87 -10.90 9.62
CA LEU A 254 2.64 -10.25 9.14
C LEU A 254 2.80 -9.69 7.71
N MET A 255 3.97 -9.15 7.37
CA MET A 255 4.25 -8.71 6.00
C MET A 255 4.36 -9.90 5.04
N PHE A 256 4.93 -11.03 5.49
CA PHE A 256 4.90 -12.28 4.75
C PHE A 256 3.46 -12.75 4.50
N VAL A 257 2.65 -12.85 5.55
CA VAL A 257 1.23 -13.24 5.45
C VAL A 257 0.48 -12.33 4.47
N GLN A 258 0.69 -11.02 4.54
CA GLN A 258 0.02 -10.06 3.68
C GLN A 258 0.34 -10.28 2.21
N ILE A 259 1.60 -10.52 1.85
CA ILE A 259 2.06 -10.53 0.46
C ILE A 259 2.10 -11.95 -0.12
N CYS A 260 2.65 -12.93 0.62
CA CYS A 260 2.88 -14.26 0.08
C CYS A 260 1.61 -15.10 -0.08
N THR A 261 0.48 -14.64 0.45
CA THR A 261 -0.86 -15.18 0.11
C THR A 261 -1.29 -14.86 -1.32
N GLY A 262 -0.56 -13.98 -2.05
CA GLY A 262 -0.72 -13.77 -3.49
C GLY A 262 -1.52 -12.53 -3.90
N ILE A 263 -1.79 -11.57 -2.99
CA ILE A 263 -2.62 -10.39 -3.29
C ILE A 263 -2.10 -9.57 -4.47
N ASN A 264 -0.81 -9.24 -4.46
CA ASN A 264 -0.26 -8.40 -5.51
C ASN A 264 -0.18 -9.14 -6.85
N THR A 265 0.01 -10.46 -6.82
CA THR A 265 -0.13 -11.30 -8.00
C THR A 265 -1.52 -11.18 -8.61
N ILE A 266 -2.56 -11.25 -7.79
CA ILE A 266 -3.93 -11.08 -8.27
C ILE A 266 -4.11 -9.67 -8.83
N ILE A 267 -3.73 -8.61 -8.14
CA ILE A 267 -3.89 -7.23 -8.62
C ILE A 267 -3.15 -6.99 -9.94
N TYR A 268 -1.90 -7.41 -10.05
CA TYR A 268 -1.07 -7.16 -11.24
C TYR A 268 -1.41 -8.05 -12.44
N TYR A 269 -1.97 -9.25 -12.21
CA TYR A 269 -2.22 -10.22 -13.27
C TYR A 269 -3.69 -10.59 -13.43
N THR A 270 -4.66 -9.84 -12.82
CA THR A 270 -6.09 -10.17 -12.91
C THR A 270 -6.57 -10.42 -14.35
N PRO A 271 -6.32 -9.54 -15.34
CA PRO A 271 -6.76 -9.82 -16.71
C PRO A 271 -6.09 -11.07 -17.30
N THR A 272 -4.80 -11.27 -17.02
CA THR A 272 -4.05 -12.46 -17.43
C THR A 272 -4.64 -13.74 -16.79
N ILE A 273 -5.00 -13.68 -15.50
CA ILE A 273 -5.65 -14.80 -14.79
C ILE A 273 -6.99 -15.14 -15.44
N PHE A 274 -7.78 -14.17 -15.85
CA PHE A 274 -9.04 -14.39 -16.53
C PHE A 274 -8.83 -14.97 -17.93
N ASN A 275 -7.83 -14.52 -18.69
CA ASN A 275 -7.47 -15.14 -19.97
C ASN A 275 -7.04 -16.60 -19.77
N LEU A 276 -6.25 -16.89 -18.74
CA LEU A 276 -5.88 -18.26 -18.37
C LEU A 276 -7.09 -19.11 -17.96
N ALA A 277 -8.14 -18.51 -17.41
CA ALA A 277 -9.38 -19.20 -17.02
C ALA A 277 -10.38 -19.40 -18.18
N GLY A 278 -10.03 -18.96 -19.41
CA GLY A 278 -10.83 -19.24 -20.60
C GLY A 278 -11.54 -18.02 -21.21
N PHE A 279 -11.20 -16.79 -20.79
CA PHE A 279 -11.59 -15.60 -21.53
C PHE A 279 -10.69 -15.46 -22.78
N THR A 280 -11.28 -15.61 -23.95
CA THR A 280 -10.56 -15.56 -25.25
C THR A 280 -10.34 -14.12 -25.71
N ASP A 281 -11.11 -13.17 -25.18
CA ASP A 281 -11.06 -11.77 -25.54
C ASP A 281 -10.52 -10.91 -24.38
N ASN A 282 -9.47 -10.14 -24.65
CA ASN A 282 -8.86 -9.23 -23.68
C ASN A 282 -9.84 -8.18 -23.15
N ILE A 283 -10.81 -7.76 -23.96
CA ILE A 283 -11.81 -6.77 -23.57
C ILE A 283 -12.72 -7.31 -22.46
N SER A 284 -13.19 -8.54 -22.61
CA SER A 284 -14.02 -9.22 -21.60
C SER A 284 -13.24 -9.43 -20.29
N ALA A 285 -11.95 -9.80 -20.38
CA ALA A 285 -11.08 -9.92 -19.21
C ALA A 285 -10.89 -8.57 -18.50
N LEU A 286 -10.76 -7.47 -19.25
CA LEU A 286 -10.66 -6.12 -18.67
C LEU A 286 -11.95 -5.68 -17.98
N TYR A 287 -13.13 -5.99 -18.54
CA TYR A 287 -14.42 -5.72 -17.87
C TYR A 287 -14.56 -6.50 -16.55
N ALA A 288 -14.21 -7.78 -16.55
CA ALA A 288 -14.20 -8.58 -15.32
C ALA A 288 -13.23 -7.99 -14.27
N THR A 289 -12.08 -7.48 -14.72
CA THR A 289 -11.09 -6.84 -13.86
C THR A 289 -11.62 -5.54 -13.24
N ILE A 290 -12.40 -4.74 -13.96
CA ILE A 290 -13.09 -3.56 -13.39
C ILE A 290 -14.02 -3.99 -12.25
N GLY A 291 -14.78 -5.09 -12.43
CA GLY A 291 -15.63 -5.65 -11.36
C GLY A 291 -14.83 -5.98 -10.10
N VAL A 292 -13.65 -6.58 -10.24
CA VAL A 292 -12.73 -6.85 -9.12
C VAL A 292 -12.29 -5.54 -8.45
N GLY A 293 -11.94 -4.51 -9.24
CA GLY A 293 -11.56 -3.19 -8.73
C GLY A 293 -12.69 -2.50 -7.95
N ILE A 294 -13.94 -2.60 -8.43
CA ILE A 294 -15.13 -2.07 -7.73
C ILE A 294 -15.28 -2.75 -6.37
N VAL A 295 -15.19 -4.07 -6.32
CA VAL A 295 -15.30 -4.82 -5.05
C VAL A 295 -14.17 -4.44 -4.09
N ASN A 296 -12.94 -4.35 -4.57
CA ASN A 296 -11.78 -3.90 -3.75
C ASN A 296 -12.04 -2.53 -3.12
N PHE A 297 -12.49 -1.57 -3.92
CA PHE A 297 -12.81 -0.22 -3.47
C PHE A 297 -13.93 -0.21 -2.44
N LEU A 298 -15.06 -0.88 -2.72
CA LEU A 298 -16.20 -0.94 -1.80
C LEU A 298 -15.85 -1.65 -0.48
N MET A 299 -15.10 -2.74 -0.53
CA MET A 299 -14.71 -3.48 0.67
C MET A 299 -13.71 -2.72 1.55
N THR A 300 -13.03 -1.72 1.01
CA THR A 300 -12.19 -0.81 1.81
C THR A 300 -13.04 0.04 2.78
N PHE A 301 -14.24 0.48 2.38
CA PHE A 301 -15.18 1.15 3.30
C PHE A 301 -15.63 0.21 4.42
N VAL A 302 -15.91 -1.04 4.09
CA VAL A 302 -16.28 -2.06 5.08
C VAL A 302 -15.14 -2.24 6.09
N ALA A 303 -13.89 -2.34 5.63
CA ALA A 303 -12.74 -2.44 6.50
C ALA A 303 -12.66 -1.27 7.49
N ILE A 304 -12.73 -0.03 7.00
CA ILE A 304 -12.67 1.18 7.83
C ILE A 304 -13.78 1.20 8.88
N ALA A 305 -14.98 0.73 8.54
CA ALA A 305 -16.13 0.74 9.46
C ALA A 305 -16.05 -0.34 10.55
N TYR A 306 -15.43 -1.48 10.26
CA TYR A 306 -15.52 -2.66 11.13
C TYR A 306 -14.25 -2.97 11.92
N ILE A 307 -13.08 -2.41 11.55
CA ILE A 307 -11.79 -2.74 12.16
C ILE A 307 -11.75 -2.50 13.68
N ASP A 308 -12.41 -1.45 14.16
CA ASP A 308 -12.48 -1.12 15.58
C ASP A 308 -13.57 -1.89 16.33
N ARG A 309 -14.54 -2.49 15.60
CA ARG A 309 -15.65 -3.23 16.21
C ARG A 309 -15.29 -4.69 16.52
N PHE A 310 -14.69 -5.40 15.55
CA PHE A 310 -14.44 -6.84 15.67
C PHE A 310 -13.10 -7.20 16.28
N GLY A 311 -12.12 -6.30 16.27
CA GLY A 311 -10.74 -6.60 16.67
C GLY A 311 -9.88 -7.05 15.48
N ARG A 312 -8.58 -7.06 15.71
CA ARG A 312 -7.61 -7.29 14.64
C ARG A 312 -7.53 -8.77 14.27
N LYS A 313 -7.37 -9.63 15.25
CA LYS A 313 -7.17 -11.08 15.06
C LYS A 313 -8.41 -11.81 14.50
N PRO A 314 -9.65 -11.56 14.95
CA PRO A 314 -10.85 -12.15 14.35
C PRO A 314 -11.01 -11.76 12.86
N LEU A 315 -10.75 -10.49 12.52
CA LEU A 315 -10.83 -10.05 11.12
C LEU A 315 -9.76 -10.72 10.24
N LEU A 316 -8.54 -10.96 10.77
CA LEU A 316 -7.53 -11.73 10.06
C LEU A 316 -8.00 -13.15 9.76
N TYR A 317 -8.66 -13.82 10.71
CA TYR A 317 -9.19 -15.17 10.47
C TYR A 317 -10.28 -15.18 9.42
N ILE A 318 -11.24 -14.25 9.48
CA ILE A 318 -12.31 -14.14 8.49
C ILE A 318 -11.70 -13.94 7.10
N GLY A 319 -10.75 -13.01 6.96
CA GLY A 319 -10.10 -12.74 5.70
C GLY A 319 -9.29 -13.93 5.17
N LEU A 320 -8.43 -14.51 6.00
CA LEU A 320 -7.62 -15.67 5.61
C LEU A 320 -8.48 -16.87 5.23
N SER A 321 -9.59 -17.12 5.93
CA SER A 321 -10.51 -18.22 5.60
C SER A 321 -11.20 -18.00 4.25
N GLY A 322 -11.67 -16.77 3.97
CA GLY A 322 -12.25 -16.44 2.67
C GLY A 322 -11.24 -16.52 1.53
N MET A 323 -10.01 -16.03 1.76
CA MET A 323 -8.92 -16.13 0.78
C MET A 323 -8.53 -17.60 0.52
N LEU A 324 -8.43 -18.41 1.56
CA LEU A 324 -8.11 -19.83 1.44
C LEU A 324 -9.14 -20.57 0.59
N LEU A 325 -10.42 -20.42 0.92
CA LEU A 325 -11.50 -21.02 0.16
C LEU A 325 -11.45 -20.57 -1.31
N SER A 326 -11.26 -19.28 -1.55
CA SER A 326 -11.20 -18.70 -2.89
C SER A 326 -10.03 -19.26 -3.71
N LEU A 327 -8.84 -19.41 -3.11
CA LEU A 327 -7.67 -19.94 -3.80
C LEU A 327 -7.85 -21.41 -4.20
N PHE A 328 -8.48 -22.23 -3.36
CA PHE A 328 -8.78 -23.60 -3.71
C PHE A 328 -9.85 -23.72 -4.80
N VAL A 329 -10.91 -22.90 -4.72
CA VAL A 329 -11.94 -22.87 -5.78
C VAL A 329 -11.33 -22.33 -7.09
N LEU A 330 -10.46 -21.31 -7.04
CA LEU A 330 -9.75 -20.81 -8.21
C LEU A 330 -8.83 -21.88 -8.80
N SER A 331 -8.07 -22.60 -7.98
CA SER A 331 -7.23 -23.73 -8.42
C SER A 331 -8.06 -24.81 -9.12
N ALA A 332 -9.18 -25.19 -8.53
CA ALA A 332 -10.08 -26.20 -9.11
C ALA A 332 -10.77 -25.73 -10.39
N SER A 333 -11.05 -24.43 -10.52
CA SER A 333 -11.75 -23.87 -11.68
C SER A 333 -11.03 -24.12 -13.01
N PHE A 334 -9.69 -24.17 -12.98
CA PHE A 334 -8.89 -24.44 -14.18
C PHE A 334 -9.07 -25.87 -14.74
N SER A 335 -9.62 -26.79 -13.96
CA SER A 335 -9.91 -28.18 -14.39
C SER A 335 -11.33 -28.32 -14.95
N LEU A 336 -12.18 -27.30 -14.87
CA LEU A 336 -13.60 -27.34 -15.25
C LEU A 336 -13.89 -26.87 -16.67
N GLY A 337 -12.87 -26.59 -17.50
CA GLY A 337 -13.03 -26.09 -18.86
C GLY A 337 -13.82 -24.76 -18.91
N ASP A 338 -14.74 -24.62 -19.88
CA ASP A 338 -15.49 -23.37 -20.08
C ASP A 338 -16.36 -22.93 -18.90
N SER A 339 -16.88 -23.88 -18.11
CA SER A 339 -17.64 -23.56 -16.90
C SER A 339 -16.76 -22.97 -15.81
N GLY A 340 -15.46 -23.26 -15.82
CA GLY A 340 -14.49 -22.81 -14.84
C GLY A 340 -14.30 -21.29 -14.80
N LYS A 341 -14.52 -20.58 -15.91
CA LYS A 341 -14.36 -19.12 -16.00
C LYS A 341 -15.21 -18.35 -15.01
N TRP A 342 -16.45 -18.76 -14.78
CA TRP A 342 -17.35 -18.10 -13.83
C TRP A 342 -16.93 -18.35 -12.37
N PHE A 343 -16.45 -19.57 -12.08
CA PHE A 343 -15.86 -19.88 -10.78
C PHE A 343 -14.57 -19.11 -10.54
N ALA A 344 -13.75 -18.89 -11.57
CA ALA A 344 -12.54 -18.07 -11.46
C ALA A 344 -12.87 -16.62 -11.12
N ILE A 345 -13.86 -15.99 -11.81
CA ILE A 345 -14.29 -14.63 -11.49
C ILE A 345 -14.79 -14.55 -10.04
N ALA A 346 -15.72 -15.44 -9.67
CA ALA A 346 -16.29 -15.45 -8.33
C ALA A 346 -15.20 -15.62 -7.25
N SER A 347 -14.25 -16.52 -7.48
CA SER A 347 -13.11 -16.75 -6.58
C SER A 347 -12.24 -15.52 -6.43
N VAL A 348 -11.85 -14.85 -7.53
CA VAL A 348 -11.03 -13.64 -7.48
C VAL A 348 -11.77 -12.52 -6.75
N ILE A 349 -13.08 -12.37 -6.97
CA ILE A 349 -13.91 -11.37 -6.27
C ILE A 349 -13.95 -11.65 -4.77
N VAL A 350 -14.23 -12.90 -4.35
CA VAL A 350 -14.27 -13.28 -2.93
C VAL A 350 -12.89 -13.14 -2.28
N TYR A 351 -11.83 -13.50 -3.00
CA TYR A 351 -10.45 -13.32 -2.53
C TYR A 351 -10.14 -11.86 -2.24
N ILE A 352 -10.41 -10.97 -3.21
CA ILE A 352 -10.16 -9.53 -3.07
C ILE A 352 -11.02 -8.92 -1.97
N ALA A 353 -12.29 -9.31 -1.88
CA ALA A 353 -13.18 -8.85 -0.82
C ALA A 353 -12.64 -9.24 0.57
N SER A 354 -12.22 -10.49 0.72
CA SER A 354 -11.67 -11.04 1.97
C SER A 354 -10.36 -10.33 2.36
N PHE A 355 -9.47 -10.08 1.40
CA PHE A 355 -8.24 -9.36 1.63
C PHE A 355 -8.48 -7.90 2.00
N ALA A 356 -9.30 -7.19 1.22
CA ALA A 356 -9.54 -5.75 1.38
C ALA A 356 -10.16 -5.40 2.73
N MET A 357 -11.04 -6.27 3.27
CA MET A 357 -11.64 -6.03 4.58
C MET A 357 -10.76 -6.48 5.75
N SER A 358 -9.66 -7.20 5.52
CA SER A 358 -8.85 -7.79 6.59
C SER A 358 -7.36 -7.48 6.45
N LEU A 359 -6.59 -8.32 5.73
CA LEU A 359 -5.13 -8.26 5.67
C LEU A 359 -4.62 -6.91 5.13
N GLY A 360 -5.33 -6.29 4.21
CA GLY A 360 -4.95 -5.00 3.63
C GLY A 360 -4.63 -3.95 4.70
N PRO A 361 -5.59 -3.52 5.50
CA PRO A 361 -5.36 -2.53 6.54
C PRO A 361 -4.79 -3.11 7.83
N ILE A 362 -5.20 -4.33 8.25
CA ILE A 362 -4.89 -4.85 9.59
C ILE A 362 -3.40 -5.14 9.76
N CYS A 363 -2.72 -5.70 8.76
CA CYS A 363 -1.30 -6.03 8.88
C CYS A 363 -0.47 -4.78 9.20
N TRP A 364 -0.72 -3.65 8.53
CA TRP A 364 -0.02 -2.38 8.80
C TRP A 364 -0.33 -1.80 10.16
N ILE A 365 -1.60 -1.85 10.58
CA ILE A 365 -2.02 -1.39 11.91
C ILE A 365 -1.34 -2.23 12.98
N MET A 366 -1.41 -3.54 12.89
CA MET A 366 -0.81 -4.44 13.87
C MET A 366 0.70 -4.27 13.96
N VAL A 367 1.40 -4.17 12.84
CA VAL A 367 2.84 -3.91 12.84
C VAL A 367 3.13 -2.61 13.60
N SER A 368 2.33 -1.57 13.40
CA SER A 368 2.51 -0.31 14.13
C SER A 368 2.20 -0.42 15.63
N GLU A 369 1.27 -1.28 16.03
CA GLU A 369 0.85 -1.47 17.42
C GLU A 369 1.80 -2.37 18.23
N ILE A 370 2.38 -3.40 17.61
CA ILE A 370 3.22 -4.39 18.30
C ILE A 370 4.69 -4.00 18.43
N MET A 371 5.17 -3.04 17.61
CA MET A 371 6.60 -2.69 17.59
C MET A 371 7.04 -1.95 18.85
N PRO A 372 8.21 -2.31 19.43
CA PRO A 372 8.75 -1.65 20.62
C PRO A 372 8.93 -0.15 20.40
N LEU A 373 8.42 0.68 21.31
CA LEU A 373 8.40 2.13 21.19
C LEU A 373 9.79 2.73 20.93
N LYS A 374 10.82 2.22 21.64
CA LYS A 374 12.20 2.71 21.56
C LYS A 374 12.86 2.50 20.18
N ILE A 375 12.50 1.44 19.46
CA ILE A 375 13.08 1.08 18.15
C ILE A 375 12.04 1.04 17.04
N ARG A 376 10.85 1.59 17.29
CA ARG A 376 9.67 1.50 16.41
C ARG A 376 9.99 1.89 14.95
N GLY A 377 10.72 2.99 14.76
CA GLY A 377 11.10 3.43 13.41
C GLY A 377 11.95 2.40 12.66
N LEU A 378 12.98 1.85 13.32
CA LEU A 378 13.84 0.82 12.72
C LEU A 378 13.07 -0.47 12.46
N ALA A 379 12.25 -0.92 13.41
CA ALA A 379 11.46 -2.14 13.30
C ALA A 379 10.38 -2.03 12.19
N MET A 380 9.71 -0.88 12.08
CA MET A 380 8.78 -0.59 10.98
C MET A 380 9.47 -0.56 9.62
N SER A 381 10.68 0.01 9.55
CA SER A 381 11.47 0.00 8.31
C SER A 381 11.85 -1.43 7.91
N ALA A 382 12.25 -2.28 8.84
CA ALA A 382 12.55 -3.68 8.58
C ALA A 382 11.31 -4.43 8.04
N ALA A 383 10.14 -4.22 8.63
CA ALA A 383 8.88 -4.80 8.16
C ALA A 383 8.53 -4.31 6.73
N THR A 384 8.70 -3.01 6.46
CA THR A 384 8.43 -2.43 5.13
C THR A 384 9.38 -2.97 4.07
N VAL A 385 10.66 -3.06 4.36
CA VAL A 385 11.65 -3.65 3.43
C VAL A 385 11.32 -5.11 3.15
N SER A 386 10.94 -5.87 4.18
CA SER A 386 10.51 -7.27 4.02
C SER A 386 9.25 -7.38 3.14
N ASN A 387 8.28 -6.47 3.30
CA ASN A 387 7.08 -6.42 2.46
C ASN A 387 7.44 -6.25 0.98
N PHE A 388 8.28 -5.28 0.64
CA PHE A 388 8.73 -5.08 -0.74
C PHE A 388 9.56 -6.26 -1.27
N ALA A 389 10.42 -6.87 -0.45
CA ALA A 389 11.21 -8.03 -0.85
C ALA A 389 10.31 -9.24 -1.17
N PHE A 390 9.35 -9.55 -0.28
CA PHE A 390 8.37 -10.60 -0.54
C PHE A 390 7.53 -10.30 -1.78
N ASN A 391 7.11 -9.04 -1.95
CA ASN A 391 6.34 -8.62 -3.12
C ASN A 391 7.12 -8.82 -4.42
N PHE A 392 8.38 -8.41 -4.46
CA PHE A 392 9.24 -8.61 -5.62
C PHE A 392 9.36 -10.10 -5.99
N ILE A 393 9.65 -10.95 -5.00
CA ILE A 393 9.80 -12.40 -5.22
C ILE A 393 8.49 -13.01 -5.75
N VAL A 394 7.37 -12.72 -5.10
CA VAL A 394 6.06 -13.30 -5.46
C VAL A 394 5.63 -12.86 -6.86
N VAL A 395 5.75 -11.57 -7.18
CA VAL A 395 5.34 -11.04 -8.48
C VAL A 395 6.24 -11.53 -9.61
N LEU A 396 7.56 -11.56 -9.37
CA LEU A 396 8.53 -12.06 -10.37
C LEU A 396 8.33 -13.54 -10.68
N SER A 397 8.06 -14.36 -9.67
CA SER A 397 7.98 -15.82 -9.80
C SER A 397 6.65 -16.32 -10.34
N PHE A 398 5.58 -15.53 -10.33
CA PHE A 398 4.23 -16.00 -10.60
C PHE A 398 4.04 -16.61 -11.99
N LEU A 399 4.41 -15.88 -13.05
CA LEU A 399 4.25 -16.40 -14.42
C LEU A 399 5.18 -17.59 -14.70
N PRO A 400 6.46 -17.60 -14.29
CA PRO A 400 7.29 -18.80 -14.32
C PRO A 400 6.69 -19.99 -13.56
N MET A 401 6.07 -19.77 -12.41
CA MET A 401 5.38 -20.85 -11.67
C MET A 401 4.23 -21.46 -12.48
N ILE A 402 3.45 -20.62 -13.16
CA ILE A 402 2.36 -21.11 -14.02
C ILE A 402 2.91 -21.93 -15.20
N GLU A 403 4.02 -21.49 -15.78
CA GLU A 403 4.66 -22.19 -16.90
C GLU A 403 5.22 -23.58 -16.50
N ILE A 404 5.85 -23.66 -15.32
CA ILE A 404 6.53 -24.87 -14.85
C ILE A 404 5.55 -25.86 -14.19
N TRP A 405 4.65 -25.37 -13.31
CA TRP A 405 3.79 -26.21 -12.48
C TRP A 405 2.34 -26.26 -12.97
N GLY A 406 1.99 -25.40 -13.92
CA GLY A 406 0.62 -25.25 -14.39
C GLY A 406 -0.23 -24.33 -13.51
N LYS A 407 -1.36 -23.90 -14.06
CA LYS A 407 -2.26 -22.89 -13.47
C LYS A 407 -2.79 -23.35 -12.11
N SER A 408 -3.36 -24.56 -12.05
CA SER A 408 -4.00 -25.08 -10.84
C SER A 408 -3.00 -25.24 -9.68
N ALA A 409 -1.83 -25.84 -9.92
CA ALA A 409 -0.82 -26.05 -8.89
C ALA A 409 -0.27 -24.71 -8.35
N SER A 410 -0.08 -23.70 -9.20
CA SER A 410 0.40 -22.39 -8.77
C SER A 410 -0.54 -21.72 -7.78
N PHE A 411 -1.85 -21.77 -8.00
CA PHE A 411 -2.83 -21.25 -7.04
C PHE A 411 -2.98 -22.12 -5.79
N ALA A 412 -2.82 -23.45 -5.92
CA ALA A 412 -2.79 -24.35 -4.77
C ALA A 412 -1.60 -24.05 -3.82
N VAL A 413 -0.45 -23.64 -4.36
CA VAL A 413 0.71 -23.18 -3.54
C VAL A 413 0.34 -21.94 -2.72
N PHE A 414 -0.31 -20.94 -3.30
CA PHE A 414 -0.81 -19.77 -2.53
C PHE A 414 -1.83 -20.20 -1.47
N GLY A 415 -2.69 -21.19 -1.78
CA GLY A 415 -3.57 -21.81 -0.79
C GLY A 415 -2.80 -22.44 0.36
N GLY A 416 -1.75 -23.22 0.09
CA GLY A 416 -0.87 -23.79 1.11
C GLY A 416 -0.18 -22.74 1.97
N ILE A 417 0.33 -21.66 1.35
CA ILE A 417 0.90 -20.51 2.10
C ILE A 417 -0.16 -19.85 2.97
N THR A 418 -1.40 -19.76 2.50
CA THR A 418 -2.51 -19.19 3.30
C THR A 418 -2.83 -20.06 4.51
N VAL A 419 -2.77 -21.41 4.39
CA VAL A 419 -2.88 -22.32 5.55
C VAL A 419 -1.76 -22.06 6.56
N LEU A 420 -0.51 -21.97 6.12
CA LEU A 420 0.61 -21.62 6.99
C LEU A 420 0.42 -20.26 7.64
N SER A 421 -0.17 -19.31 6.93
CA SER A 421 -0.51 -17.98 7.45
C SER A 421 -1.56 -18.04 8.55
N VAL A 422 -2.59 -18.88 8.42
CA VAL A 422 -3.59 -19.12 9.49
C VAL A 422 -2.90 -19.69 10.74
N ILE A 423 -2.02 -20.66 10.56
CA ILE A 423 -1.25 -21.27 11.65
C ILE A 423 -0.37 -20.23 12.33
N PHE A 424 0.34 -19.40 11.54
CA PHE A 424 1.17 -18.33 12.07
C PHE A 424 0.36 -17.32 12.89
N VAL A 425 -0.79 -16.86 12.36
CA VAL A 425 -1.67 -15.92 13.09
C VAL A 425 -2.20 -16.55 14.37
N TYR A 426 -2.51 -17.84 14.37
CA TYR A 426 -2.99 -18.54 15.56
C TYR A 426 -1.95 -18.56 16.68
N PHE A 427 -0.71 -18.89 16.37
CA PHE A 427 0.34 -19.10 17.38
C PHE A 427 1.04 -17.82 17.80
N PHE A 428 1.30 -16.90 16.89
CA PHE A 428 2.25 -15.80 17.11
C PHE A 428 1.60 -14.42 17.14
N VAL A 429 0.44 -14.21 16.53
CA VAL A 429 -0.16 -12.88 16.44
C VAL A 429 -1.03 -12.61 17.67
N PRO A 430 -0.77 -11.54 18.45
CA PRO A 430 -1.61 -11.15 19.59
C PRO A 430 -2.88 -10.41 19.14
N GLU A 431 -3.91 -10.35 20.00
CA GLU A 431 -4.99 -9.38 19.84
C GLU A 431 -4.55 -8.05 20.48
N THR A 432 -4.64 -6.96 19.72
CA THR A 432 -4.21 -5.63 20.19
C THR A 432 -5.36 -4.68 20.51
N LYS A 433 -6.60 -5.08 20.21
CA LYS A 433 -7.79 -4.25 20.44
C LYS A 433 -7.94 -3.86 21.90
N GLY A 434 -8.00 -2.55 22.14
CA GLY A 434 -8.26 -2.00 23.49
C GLY A 434 -7.07 -2.08 24.45
N ILE A 435 -5.89 -2.48 23.99
CA ILE A 435 -4.66 -2.54 24.78
C ILE A 435 -3.79 -1.34 24.44
N SER A 436 -3.28 -0.60 25.43
CA SER A 436 -2.36 0.50 25.19
C SER A 436 -1.00 0.01 24.69
N LEU A 437 -0.28 0.85 23.94
CA LEU A 437 1.02 0.50 23.37
C LEU A 437 2.05 0.17 24.45
N GLU A 438 2.00 0.88 25.58
CA GLU A 438 2.85 0.67 26.75
C GLU A 438 2.59 -0.71 27.37
N LYS A 439 1.32 -1.12 27.43
CA LYS A 439 0.94 -2.43 27.95
C LYS A 439 1.36 -3.57 27.03
N ILE A 440 1.29 -3.37 25.72
CA ILE A 440 1.80 -4.32 24.73
C ILE A 440 3.32 -4.48 24.91
N GLU A 441 4.07 -3.38 25.06
CA GLU A 441 5.52 -3.42 25.29
C GLU A 441 5.86 -4.12 26.63
N GLU A 442 5.10 -3.84 27.69
CA GLU A 442 5.25 -4.52 28.99
C GLU A 442 5.06 -6.04 28.89
N ASN A 443 4.03 -6.46 28.13
CA ASN A 443 3.75 -7.87 27.90
C ASN A 443 4.93 -8.57 27.17
N TRP A 444 5.49 -7.91 26.14
CA TRP A 444 6.68 -8.41 25.45
C TRP A 444 7.89 -8.51 26.38
N HIS A 445 8.11 -7.50 27.21
CA HIS A 445 9.22 -7.48 28.17
C HIS A 445 9.10 -8.61 29.21
N LYS A 446 7.87 -8.94 29.65
CA LYS A 446 7.58 -10.03 30.58
C LYS A 446 7.59 -11.41 29.92
N GLY A 447 7.73 -11.50 28.60
CA GLY A 447 7.67 -12.77 27.86
C GLY A 447 6.28 -13.41 27.86
N VAL A 448 5.21 -12.63 27.98
CA VAL A 448 3.84 -13.11 27.90
C VAL A 448 3.59 -13.72 26.51
N SER A 449 2.97 -14.90 26.48
CA SER A 449 2.62 -15.53 25.21
C SER A 449 1.63 -14.67 24.41
N PRO A 450 1.81 -14.49 23.07
CA PRO A 450 0.90 -13.70 22.22
C PRO A 450 -0.57 -14.12 22.31
N ARG A 451 -0.85 -15.35 22.71
CA ARG A 451 -2.22 -15.85 22.92
C ARG A 451 -2.90 -15.33 24.17
N LYS A 452 -2.14 -14.77 25.10
CA LYS A 452 -2.62 -14.29 26.41
C LYS A 452 -2.58 -12.76 26.54
N PHE A 453 -2.39 -12.05 25.44
CA PHE A 453 -2.47 -10.59 25.38
C PHE A 453 -3.90 -10.13 25.57
#